data_bfba0a59b83c10b987c086fe4fe3d57d
#
_entry.id   bfba0a59b83c10b987c086fe4fe3d57d
#
_cell.length_a   1.000
_cell.length_b   1.000
_cell.length_c   1.000
_cell.angle_alpha   90.00
_cell.angle_beta   90.00
_cell.angle_gamma   90.00
#
_symmetry.space_group_name_H-M   'P 1'
#
loop_
_entity.id
_entity.type
_entity.pdbx_description
1 polymer ?
#
loop_
_entity_poly.entity_id
_entity_poly.type
_entity_poly.pdbx_seq_one_letter_code
_entity_poly.pdbx_strand_id
1 'polypeptide(L)'
;WFTDGLGTLKSVAIAPAELEGAFAEGIGFDGSVIEGFARIYEADMLAKPDPSTFQVLPWRGESPGTARMFCDLTLPDGAPSMADPRHVLQRALTKAADLGFTFYTHPEIEFFLLKQGSVPGTRPEPIDQAGYFDHVPHGNSHDFRRAAIGMLEAMGISVEFSHHEGAPGQNE
;
A
#
# COMPACT_ATOMS: atom_id res chain seq x y z
N TRP A 1 2.78 8.35 1.25
CA TRP A 1 3.14 7.05 0.70
C TRP A 1 3.20 7.10 -0.81
N PHE A 2 4.14 6.40 -1.42
CA PHE A 2 4.22 6.17 -2.87
C PHE A 2 4.87 4.81 -3.12
N THR A 3 4.77 4.29 -4.33
CA THR A 3 5.46 3.06 -4.72
C THR A 3 6.62 3.38 -5.66
N ASP A 4 7.71 2.63 -5.55
CA ASP A 4 8.79 2.68 -6.54
C ASP A 4 8.46 1.86 -7.79
N GLY A 5 9.35 1.87 -8.76
CA GLY A 5 9.19 1.13 -10.01
C GLY A 5 9.15 -0.40 -9.87
N LEU A 6 9.55 -0.93 -8.70
CA LEU A 6 9.50 -2.35 -8.36
C LEU A 6 8.25 -2.72 -7.53
N GLY A 7 7.37 -1.74 -7.24
CA GLY A 7 6.17 -1.94 -6.44
C GLY A 7 6.39 -1.89 -4.92
N THR A 8 7.59 -1.54 -4.45
CA THR A 8 7.86 -1.41 -3.02
C THR A 8 7.24 -0.13 -2.47
N LEU A 9 6.46 -0.25 -1.39
CA LEU A 9 5.88 0.90 -0.71
C LEU A 9 6.97 1.72 -0.01
N LYS A 10 7.04 2.99 -0.34
CA LYS A 10 7.89 4.01 0.28
C LYS A 10 7.05 4.96 1.12
N SER A 11 7.63 5.52 2.16
CA SER A 11 6.94 6.49 3.00
C SER A 11 7.90 7.53 3.56
N VAL A 12 7.37 8.72 3.73
CA VAL A 12 7.98 9.81 4.52
C VAL A 12 6.92 10.30 5.51
N ALA A 13 7.32 10.63 6.71
CA ALA A 13 6.44 11.23 7.70
C ALA A 13 6.75 12.72 7.85
N ILE A 14 5.71 13.53 7.91
CA ILE A 14 5.79 14.97 8.18
C ILE A 14 5.00 15.32 9.43
N ALA A 15 5.38 16.39 10.10
CA ALA A 15 4.58 16.95 11.17
C ALA A 15 3.29 17.58 10.61
N PRO A 16 2.17 17.59 11.35
CA PRO A 16 0.94 18.23 10.89
C PRO A 16 1.10 19.70 10.48
N ALA A 17 2.03 20.42 11.11
CA ALA A 17 2.34 21.81 10.78
C ALA A 17 2.95 22.01 9.39
N GLU A 18 3.57 20.98 8.82
CA GLU A 18 4.19 21.02 7.50
C GLU A 18 3.22 20.64 6.37
N LEU A 19 1.99 20.28 6.70
CA LEU A 19 1.04 19.74 5.73
C LEU A 19 0.67 20.76 4.64
N GLU A 20 0.51 22.02 5.00
CA GLU A 20 0.19 23.10 4.04
C GLU A 20 1.34 23.29 3.02
N GLY A 21 2.58 23.31 3.49
CA GLY A 21 3.77 23.36 2.63
C GLY A 21 3.88 22.12 1.73
N ALA A 22 3.59 20.94 2.26
CA ALA A 22 3.60 19.72 1.48
C ALA A 22 2.57 19.71 0.34
N PHE A 23 1.40 20.32 0.53
CA PHE A 23 0.43 20.49 -0.55
C PHE A 23 0.86 21.53 -1.57
N ALA A 24 1.44 22.65 -1.13
CA ALA A 24 1.83 23.73 -2.00
C ALA A 24 3.06 23.37 -2.86
N GLU A 25 4.10 22.87 -2.22
CA GLU A 25 5.42 22.69 -2.82
C GLU A 25 5.76 21.22 -3.10
N GLY A 26 5.16 20.28 -2.37
CA GLY A 26 5.57 18.88 -2.33
C GLY A 26 6.66 18.64 -1.30
N ILE A 27 7.04 17.38 -1.15
CA ILE A 27 8.10 16.92 -0.25
C ILE A 27 9.28 16.49 -1.10
N GLY A 28 10.40 17.24 -1.02
CA GLY A 28 11.62 16.95 -1.77
C GLY A 28 12.31 15.69 -1.27
N PHE A 29 12.78 14.85 -2.19
CA PHE A 29 13.60 13.69 -1.88
C PHE A 29 14.59 13.38 -3.01
N ASP A 30 15.64 12.62 -2.68
CA ASP A 30 16.62 12.15 -3.65
C ASP A 30 16.14 10.84 -4.31
N GLY A 31 15.62 10.95 -5.53
CA GLY A 31 15.14 9.82 -6.32
C GLY A 31 16.25 8.87 -6.78
N SER A 32 17.53 9.31 -6.79
CA SER A 32 18.64 8.47 -7.22
C SER A 32 18.95 7.31 -6.27
N VAL A 33 18.55 7.45 -5.00
CA VAL A 33 18.68 6.38 -3.99
C VAL A 33 17.51 5.40 -3.99
N ILE A 34 16.50 5.64 -4.84
CA ILE A 34 15.36 4.74 -5.02
C ILE A 34 15.55 3.95 -6.31
N GLU A 35 15.64 2.65 -6.18
CA GLU A 35 15.88 1.75 -7.31
C GLU A 35 14.80 1.90 -8.39
N GLY A 36 15.24 2.05 -9.64
CA GLY A 36 14.35 2.17 -10.80
C GLY A 36 13.79 3.56 -11.07
N PHE A 37 14.16 4.62 -10.31
CA PHE A 37 13.59 5.94 -10.51
C PHE A 37 14.45 6.85 -11.37
N ALA A 38 15.64 7.20 -10.93
CA ALA A 38 16.41 8.23 -11.58
C ALA A 38 17.91 7.90 -11.62
N ARG A 39 18.62 8.55 -12.53
CA ARG A 39 20.08 8.61 -12.51
C ARG A 39 20.55 9.71 -11.57
N ILE A 40 21.80 9.64 -11.11
CA ILE A 40 22.37 10.58 -10.12
C ILE A 40 22.19 12.05 -10.48
N TYR A 41 22.23 12.41 -11.76
CA TYR A 41 22.04 13.79 -12.24
C TYR A 41 20.56 14.21 -12.42
N GLU A 42 19.61 13.31 -12.18
CA GLU A 42 18.18 13.55 -12.22
C GLU A 42 17.54 13.25 -10.85
N ALA A 43 18.31 13.48 -9.77
CA ALA A 43 18.02 12.96 -8.45
C ALA A 43 16.85 13.65 -7.75
N ASP A 44 16.71 14.96 -7.94
CA ASP A 44 15.71 15.74 -7.21
C ASP A 44 14.30 15.41 -7.71
N MET A 45 13.45 14.96 -6.79
CA MET A 45 12.05 14.64 -7.02
C MET A 45 11.17 15.24 -5.93
N LEU A 46 9.90 15.45 -6.24
CA LEU A 46 8.90 15.93 -5.31
C LEU A 46 7.79 14.90 -5.16
N ALA A 47 7.47 14.53 -3.92
CA ALA A 47 6.28 13.76 -3.59
C ALA A 47 5.14 14.73 -3.22
N LYS A 48 4.11 14.82 -4.06
CA LYS A 48 2.94 15.67 -3.85
C LYS A 48 1.77 14.86 -3.30
N PRO A 49 1.35 15.11 -2.05
CA PRO A 49 0.23 14.39 -1.46
C PRO A 49 -1.07 14.62 -2.21
N ASP A 50 -1.79 13.55 -2.49
CA ASP A 50 -3.15 13.60 -3.04
C ASP A 50 -4.16 13.58 -1.88
N PRO A 51 -4.83 14.71 -1.58
CA PRO A 51 -5.76 14.80 -0.45
C PRO A 51 -6.97 13.89 -0.60
N SER A 52 -7.34 13.50 -1.82
CA SER A 52 -8.45 12.57 -2.04
C SER A 52 -8.18 11.16 -1.48
N THR A 53 -6.93 10.86 -1.20
CA THR A 53 -6.47 9.58 -0.64
C THR A 53 -6.21 9.64 0.87
N PHE A 54 -6.60 10.73 1.54
CA PHE A 54 -6.43 10.85 2.98
C PHE A 54 -7.12 9.70 3.72
N GLN A 55 -6.37 9.05 4.61
CA GLN A 55 -6.90 7.94 5.38
C GLN A 55 -6.28 7.89 6.77
N VAL A 56 -7.12 7.90 7.81
CA VAL A 56 -6.68 7.60 9.18
C VAL A 56 -6.37 6.10 9.29
N LEU A 57 -5.25 5.78 9.92
CA LEU A 57 -4.80 4.40 10.10
C LEU A 57 -5.31 3.84 11.43
N PRO A 58 -6.31 2.94 11.44
CA PRO A 58 -6.99 2.51 12.66
C PRO A 58 -6.10 1.72 13.63
N TRP A 59 -5.00 1.16 13.14
CA TRP A 59 -4.03 0.41 13.98
C TRP A 59 -2.95 1.28 14.64
N ARG A 60 -2.97 2.62 14.44
CA ARG A 60 -1.94 3.53 14.96
C ARG A 60 -2.37 4.33 16.18
N GLY A 61 -3.47 3.96 16.79
CA GLY A 61 -4.01 4.63 17.97
C GLY A 61 -4.83 5.88 17.63
N GLU A 62 -5.58 6.34 18.61
CA GLU A 62 -6.49 7.49 18.46
C GLU A 62 -5.84 8.82 18.86
N SER A 63 -4.84 8.79 19.75
CA SER A 63 -4.21 10.03 20.24
C SER A 63 -2.74 9.79 20.64
N PRO A 64 -1.77 10.37 19.95
CA PRO A 64 -1.94 11.04 18.65
C PRO A 64 -2.24 10.03 17.54
N GLY A 65 -3.23 10.33 16.71
CA GLY A 65 -3.56 9.52 15.54
C GLY A 65 -2.50 9.62 14.43
N THR A 66 -2.55 8.69 13.50
CA THR A 66 -1.71 8.71 12.29
C THR A 66 -2.60 8.59 11.06
N ALA A 67 -2.35 9.41 10.06
CA ALA A 67 -3.00 9.32 8.76
C ALA A 67 -1.95 9.16 7.65
N ARG A 68 -2.40 8.71 6.50
CA ARG A 68 -1.58 8.63 5.29
C ARG A 68 -2.29 9.27 4.11
N MET A 69 -1.52 9.74 3.13
CA MET A 69 -1.97 10.03 1.77
C MET A 69 -1.04 9.35 0.78
N PHE A 70 -1.56 9.00 -0.38
CA PHE A 70 -0.70 8.66 -1.50
C PHE A 70 -0.19 9.93 -2.17
N CYS A 71 1.02 9.85 -2.72
CA CYS A 71 1.65 10.98 -3.40
C CYS A 71 1.82 10.67 -4.88
N ASP A 72 1.61 11.68 -5.71
CA ASP A 72 2.10 11.70 -7.08
C ASP A 72 3.55 12.21 -7.09
N LEU A 73 4.38 11.63 -7.95
CA LEU A 73 5.79 12.03 -8.05
C LEU A 73 6.00 12.95 -9.23
N THR A 74 6.65 14.07 -8.98
CA THR A 74 6.97 15.05 -10.02
C THR A 74 8.46 15.39 -10.00
N LEU A 75 8.93 15.94 -11.12
CA LEU A 75 10.22 16.61 -11.21
C LEU A 75 10.13 18.00 -10.56
N PRO A 76 11.27 18.67 -10.28
CA PRO A 76 11.28 20.00 -9.68
C PRO A 76 10.54 21.07 -10.48
N ASP A 77 10.45 20.91 -11.80
CA ASP A 77 9.70 21.79 -12.70
C ASP A 77 8.18 21.53 -12.69
N GLY A 78 7.73 20.54 -11.91
CA GLY A 78 6.34 20.15 -11.79
C GLY A 78 5.86 19.13 -12.83
N ALA A 79 6.71 18.73 -13.77
CA ALA A 79 6.35 17.68 -14.73
C ALA A 79 6.19 16.34 -14.01
N PRO A 80 5.18 15.52 -14.39
CA PRO A 80 5.01 14.19 -13.80
C PRO A 80 6.23 13.30 -14.06
N SER A 81 6.66 12.55 -13.05
CA SER A 81 7.69 11.55 -13.23
C SER A 81 7.18 10.38 -14.06
N MET A 82 7.91 10.03 -15.12
CA MET A 82 7.58 8.87 -15.97
C MET A 82 7.88 7.53 -15.26
N ALA A 83 8.64 7.55 -14.16
CA ALA A 83 8.92 6.38 -13.34
C ALA A 83 7.89 6.17 -12.22
N ASP A 84 6.95 7.11 -12.04
CA ASP A 84 5.87 6.98 -11.06
C ASP A 84 4.82 5.98 -11.54
N PRO A 85 4.64 4.81 -10.87
CA PRO A 85 3.63 3.83 -11.25
C PRO A 85 2.21 4.41 -11.19
N ARG A 86 1.96 5.35 -10.28
CA ARG A 86 0.66 6.01 -10.14
C ARG A 86 0.35 6.89 -11.35
N HIS A 87 1.35 7.61 -11.87
CA HIS A 87 1.22 8.37 -13.11
C HIS A 87 0.97 7.46 -14.33
N VAL A 88 1.64 6.30 -14.40
CA VAL A 88 1.39 5.31 -15.45
C VAL A 88 -0.05 4.82 -15.43
N LEU A 89 -0.58 4.52 -14.24
CA LEU A 89 -1.98 4.13 -14.07
C LEU A 89 -2.94 5.24 -14.50
N GLN A 90 -2.72 6.48 -14.08
CA GLN A 90 -3.56 7.64 -14.46
C GLN A 90 -3.62 7.81 -15.98
N ARG A 91 -2.50 7.65 -16.68
CA ARG A 91 -2.46 7.69 -18.14
C ARG A 91 -3.28 6.56 -18.79
N ALA A 92 -3.19 5.35 -18.25
CA ALA A 92 -3.96 4.21 -18.72
C ALA A 92 -5.47 4.42 -18.53
N LEU A 93 -5.87 4.94 -17.37
CA LEU A 93 -7.27 5.26 -17.08
C LEU A 93 -7.81 6.38 -17.96
N THR A 94 -7.00 7.42 -18.22
CA THR A 94 -7.37 8.48 -19.17
C THR A 94 -7.60 7.90 -20.56
N LYS A 95 -6.70 7.06 -21.04
CA LYS A 95 -6.87 6.40 -22.36
C LYS A 95 -8.13 5.54 -22.42
N ALA A 96 -8.45 4.82 -21.34
CA ALA A 96 -9.69 4.04 -21.26
C ALA A 96 -10.94 4.95 -21.33
N ALA A 97 -10.92 6.07 -20.60
CA ALA A 97 -12.00 7.05 -20.60
C ALA A 97 -12.20 7.69 -21.98
N ASP A 98 -11.13 8.05 -22.69
CA ASP A 98 -11.17 8.58 -24.07
C ASP A 98 -11.80 7.59 -25.06
N LEU A 99 -11.69 6.30 -24.77
CA LEU A 99 -12.34 5.23 -25.55
C LEU A 99 -13.77 4.91 -25.07
N GLY A 100 -14.29 5.64 -24.08
CA GLY A 100 -15.63 5.46 -23.54
C GLY A 100 -15.76 4.34 -22.50
N PHE A 101 -14.65 3.87 -21.93
CA PHE A 101 -14.65 2.81 -20.92
C PHE A 101 -14.37 3.35 -19.51
N THR A 102 -15.05 2.76 -18.53
CA THR A 102 -14.69 2.84 -17.11
C THR A 102 -14.06 1.51 -16.70
N PHE A 103 -12.89 1.56 -16.09
CA PHE A 103 -12.17 0.37 -15.67
C PHE A 103 -12.39 0.12 -14.18
N TYR A 104 -12.79 -1.09 -13.84
CA TYR A 104 -12.99 -1.55 -12.46
C TYR A 104 -12.04 -2.70 -12.17
N THR A 105 -11.56 -2.76 -10.94
CA THR A 105 -10.80 -3.89 -10.41
C THR A 105 -11.45 -4.41 -9.13
N HIS A 106 -11.33 -5.70 -8.91
CA HIS A 106 -11.67 -6.36 -7.65
C HIS A 106 -10.41 -7.08 -7.17
N PRO A 107 -9.70 -6.54 -6.18
CA PRO A 107 -8.50 -7.17 -5.69
C PRO A 107 -8.83 -8.33 -4.76
N GLU A 108 -8.11 -9.44 -4.93
CA GLU A 108 -8.06 -10.55 -4.00
C GLU A 108 -6.68 -10.52 -3.32
N ILE A 109 -6.67 -10.57 -1.99
CA ILE A 109 -5.44 -10.47 -1.22
C ILE A 109 -5.20 -11.78 -0.49
N GLU A 110 -4.26 -12.55 -1.01
CA GLU A 110 -3.80 -13.78 -0.38
C GLU A 110 -2.49 -13.56 0.37
N PHE A 111 -2.35 -14.19 1.52
CA PHE A 111 -1.16 -14.06 2.35
C PHE A 111 -0.93 -15.33 3.18
N PHE A 112 0.32 -15.50 3.63
CA PHE A 112 0.70 -16.58 4.53
C PHE A 112 0.94 -16.05 5.94
N LEU A 113 0.36 -16.71 6.93
CA LEU A 113 0.70 -16.54 8.34
C LEU A 113 1.72 -17.60 8.74
N LEU A 114 2.83 -17.14 9.29
CA LEU A 114 3.96 -17.96 9.68
C LEU A 114 4.14 -17.91 11.21
N LYS A 115 4.67 -18.98 11.78
CA LYS A 115 5.05 -18.97 13.19
C LYS A 115 6.13 -17.95 13.47
N GLN A 116 6.05 -17.31 14.61
CA GLN A 116 7.07 -16.39 15.07
C GLN A 116 8.41 -17.12 15.23
N GLY A 117 9.52 -16.45 14.90
CA GLY A 117 10.86 -17.02 15.04
C GLY A 117 11.38 -17.76 13.82
N SER A 118 10.74 -17.63 12.67
CA SER A 118 11.32 -18.10 11.40
C SER A 118 12.70 -17.48 11.18
N VAL A 119 13.71 -18.32 11.03
CA VAL A 119 15.12 -17.88 10.84
C VAL A 119 15.35 -17.57 9.37
N PRO A 120 15.95 -16.42 9.01
CA PRO A 120 16.33 -16.11 7.63
C PRO A 120 17.16 -17.24 7.00
N GLY A 121 16.80 -17.65 5.79
CA GLY A 121 17.48 -18.74 5.06
C GLY A 121 16.98 -20.14 5.40
N THR A 122 16.08 -20.30 6.35
CA THR A 122 15.38 -21.56 6.61
C THR A 122 13.99 -21.58 5.98
N ARG A 123 13.39 -22.76 5.83
CA ARG A 123 12.01 -22.87 5.35
C ARG A 123 11.07 -22.25 6.39
N PRO A 124 10.21 -21.29 6.02
CA PRO A 124 9.21 -20.74 6.92
C PRO A 124 8.25 -21.81 7.42
N GLU A 125 7.88 -21.76 8.69
CA GLU A 125 6.92 -22.69 9.28
C GLU A 125 5.53 -22.07 9.27
N PRO A 126 4.52 -22.68 8.58
CA PRO A 126 3.14 -22.19 8.59
C PRO A 126 2.55 -22.21 10.00
N ILE A 127 1.62 -21.29 10.26
CA ILE A 127 0.94 -21.19 11.57
C ILE A 127 0.05 -22.40 11.86
N ASP A 128 -0.45 -23.05 10.82
CA ASP A 128 -1.32 -24.23 10.87
C ASP A 128 -1.04 -25.19 9.69
N GLN A 129 -1.83 -26.28 9.63
CA GLN A 129 -1.78 -27.29 8.59
C GLN A 129 -3.17 -27.47 7.91
N ALA A 130 -4.01 -26.43 8.01
CA ALA A 130 -5.35 -26.45 7.44
C ALA A 130 -5.31 -26.29 5.91
N GLY A 131 -6.43 -26.55 5.29
CA GLY A 131 -6.66 -26.43 3.85
C GLY A 131 -7.84 -25.52 3.52
N TYR A 132 -8.27 -25.58 2.27
CA TYR A 132 -9.29 -24.70 1.71
C TYR A 132 -10.62 -24.78 2.48
N PHE A 133 -11.10 -23.62 2.95
CA PHE A 133 -12.31 -23.47 3.75
C PHE A 133 -12.31 -24.19 5.10
N ASP A 134 -11.18 -24.71 5.56
CA ASP A 134 -11.13 -25.36 6.86
C ASP A 134 -11.41 -24.37 7.99
N HIS A 135 -12.26 -24.77 8.91
CA HIS A 135 -12.51 -24.03 10.14
C HIS A 135 -11.50 -24.44 11.20
N VAL A 136 -10.60 -23.51 11.56
CA VAL A 136 -9.58 -23.71 12.60
C VAL A 136 -10.02 -23.00 13.88
N PRO A 137 -10.76 -23.68 14.80
CA PRO A 137 -11.48 -23.02 15.89
C PRO A 137 -10.56 -22.36 16.96
N HIS A 138 -9.31 -22.75 17.02
CA HIS A 138 -8.33 -22.23 17.98
C HIS A 138 -7.10 -21.59 17.31
N GLY A 139 -7.22 -21.25 16.02
CA GLY A 139 -6.13 -20.71 15.24
C GLY A 139 -6.07 -19.19 15.24
N ASN A 140 -4.89 -18.63 15.38
CA ASN A 140 -4.64 -17.17 15.27
C ASN A 140 -5.03 -16.62 13.89
N SER A 141 -5.14 -17.46 12.86
CA SER A 141 -5.50 -17.06 11.50
C SER A 141 -6.91 -16.45 11.42
N HIS A 142 -7.88 -17.04 12.08
CA HIS A 142 -9.25 -16.52 12.14
C HIS A 142 -9.30 -15.14 12.83
N ASP A 143 -8.63 -14.99 13.96
CA ASP A 143 -8.59 -13.72 14.70
C ASP A 143 -7.85 -12.64 13.90
N PHE A 144 -6.78 -13.01 13.19
CA PHE A 144 -6.07 -12.09 12.31
C PHE A 144 -6.99 -11.59 11.18
N ARG A 145 -7.66 -12.49 10.44
CA ARG A 145 -8.59 -12.10 9.37
C ARG A 145 -9.71 -11.20 9.88
N ARG A 146 -10.32 -11.55 11.02
CA ARG A 146 -11.37 -10.74 11.66
C ARG A 146 -10.87 -9.34 12.01
N ALA A 147 -9.67 -9.22 12.57
CA ALA A 147 -9.07 -7.94 12.89
C ALA A 147 -8.75 -7.12 11.62
N ALA A 148 -8.22 -7.78 10.58
CA ALA A 148 -7.92 -7.14 9.30
C ALA A 148 -9.20 -6.61 8.62
N ILE A 149 -10.27 -7.40 8.58
CA ILE A 149 -11.58 -6.97 8.07
C ILE A 149 -12.08 -5.73 8.83
N GLY A 150 -12.05 -5.75 10.16
CA GLY A 150 -12.49 -4.61 10.96
C GLY A 150 -11.69 -3.33 10.67
N MET A 151 -10.39 -3.46 10.39
CA MET A 151 -9.55 -2.33 10.02
C MET A 151 -9.86 -1.83 8.60
N LEU A 152 -10.07 -2.72 7.64
CA LEU A 152 -10.46 -2.37 6.28
C LEU A 152 -11.80 -1.65 6.25
N GLU A 153 -12.80 -2.18 6.94
CA GLU A 153 -14.12 -1.56 7.07
C GLU A 153 -14.02 -0.16 7.73
N ALA A 154 -13.20 0.00 8.76
CA ALA A 154 -12.95 1.30 9.39
C ALA A 154 -12.28 2.31 8.43
N MET A 155 -11.59 1.82 7.41
CA MET A 155 -11.00 2.62 6.33
C MET A 155 -11.98 2.86 5.16
N GLY A 156 -13.22 2.40 5.24
CA GLY A 156 -14.20 2.51 4.17
C GLY A 156 -13.98 1.53 3.01
N ILE A 157 -13.17 0.50 3.21
CA ILE A 157 -12.93 -0.55 2.23
C ILE A 157 -13.88 -1.70 2.55
N SER A 158 -14.85 -1.95 1.67
CA SER A 158 -15.80 -3.06 1.82
C SER A 158 -15.10 -4.39 1.58
N VAL A 159 -15.31 -5.34 2.49
CA VAL A 159 -14.80 -6.71 2.39
C VAL A 159 -15.97 -7.66 2.24
N GLU A 160 -15.94 -8.54 1.24
CA GLU A 160 -17.03 -9.48 0.99
C GLU A 160 -16.96 -10.66 1.94
N PHE A 161 -15.80 -11.34 2.00
CA PHE A 161 -15.59 -12.51 2.87
C PHE A 161 -14.10 -12.77 3.06
N SER A 162 -13.78 -13.69 3.95
CA SER A 162 -12.43 -14.21 4.14
C SER A 162 -12.48 -15.68 4.51
N HIS A 163 -11.46 -16.44 4.15
CA HIS A 163 -11.38 -17.87 4.43
C HIS A 163 -9.91 -18.34 4.53
N HIS A 164 -9.74 -19.59 4.95
CA HIS A 164 -8.47 -20.29 4.82
C HIS A 164 -8.30 -20.76 3.39
N GLU A 165 -7.11 -20.57 2.82
CA GLU A 165 -6.75 -21.00 1.49
C GLU A 165 -6.21 -22.43 1.42
N GLY A 166 -5.86 -22.90 0.22
CA GLY A 166 -5.50 -24.29 -0.05
C GLY A 166 -4.21 -24.77 0.59
N ALA A 167 -3.26 -23.88 0.88
CA ALA A 167 -1.98 -24.28 1.48
C ALA A 167 -1.95 -23.99 3.00
N PRO A 168 -1.17 -24.78 3.77
CA PRO A 168 -0.98 -24.52 5.21
C PRO A 168 -0.59 -23.07 5.51
N GLY A 169 -1.33 -22.43 6.41
CA GLY A 169 -1.12 -21.03 6.81
C GLY A 169 -1.49 -19.99 5.75
N GLN A 170 -2.03 -20.38 4.61
CA GLN A 170 -2.50 -19.46 3.57
C GLN A 170 -3.91 -18.99 3.87
N ASN A 171 -4.14 -17.71 3.71
CA ASN A 171 -5.39 -17.03 4.05
C ASN A 171 -5.73 -15.99 2.97
N GLU A 172 -7.02 -15.76 2.84
CA GLU A 172 -7.59 -14.71 2.02
C GLU A 172 -8.54 -13.83 2.82
#